data_b805ef3db4f6c679e8ef2518977436bb
#
_entry.id   b805ef3db4f6c679e8ef2518977436bb
#
_cell.length_a   1.000
_cell.length_b   1.000
_cell.length_c   1.000
_cell.angle_alpha   90.00
_cell.angle_beta   90.00
_cell.angle_gamma   90.00
#
_symmetry.space_group_name_H-M   'P 1'
#
loop_
_entity.id
_entity.type
_entity.pdbx_description
1 polymer ?
#
loop_
_entity_poly.entity_id
_entity_poly.type
_entity_poly.pdbx_seq_one_letter_code
_entity_poly.pdbx_strand_id
1 'polypeptide(L)'
;MKEPIQYHNQEELNKFLEKGVIIPEPQSVKIERSINLPQIGKGTFLHPFSRIEGEQSYIDESCEIGIAGAVTILNSGVGKGSRLGTLGPVTIKDTFT
;
A
#
# COMPACT_ATOMS: atom_id res chain seq x y z
N MET A 1 15.91 -6.31 -20.82
CA MET A 1 14.54 -6.72 -20.49
C MET A 1 14.31 -6.54 -18.99
N LYS A 2 13.23 -5.85 -18.62
CA LYS A 2 12.93 -5.67 -17.20
C LYS A 2 12.37 -6.96 -16.62
N GLU A 3 12.79 -7.29 -15.41
CA GLU A 3 12.17 -8.39 -14.68
C GLU A 3 10.76 -7.98 -14.26
N PRO A 4 9.84 -8.95 -14.19
CA PRO A 4 8.50 -8.64 -13.68
C PRO A 4 8.57 -8.22 -12.21
N ILE A 5 7.66 -7.32 -11.84
CA ILE A 5 7.57 -6.86 -10.45
C ILE A 5 7.17 -8.05 -9.58
N GLN A 6 7.88 -8.23 -8.48
CA GLN A 6 7.59 -9.27 -7.50
C GLN A 6 6.81 -8.66 -6.35
N TYR A 7 5.76 -9.34 -5.91
CA TYR A 7 4.94 -8.89 -4.80
C TYR A 7 5.10 -9.79 -3.58
N HIS A 8 4.84 -9.24 -2.41
CA HIS A 8 4.85 -10.03 -1.18
C HIS A 8 3.80 -11.15 -1.26
N ASN A 9 4.17 -12.34 -0.80
CA ASN A 9 3.24 -13.46 -0.72
C ASN A 9 2.40 -13.36 0.56
N GLN A 10 1.49 -14.31 0.77
CA GLN A 10 0.61 -14.28 1.94
C GLN A 10 1.35 -14.31 3.27
N GLU A 11 2.42 -15.10 3.37
CA GLU A 11 3.20 -15.16 4.61
C GLU A 11 3.86 -13.82 4.91
N GLU A 12 4.38 -13.17 3.87
CA GLU A 12 5.00 -11.86 4.02
C GLU A 12 3.97 -10.79 4.36
N LEU A 13 2.78 -10.87 3.78
CA LEU A 13 1.70 -9.95 4.12
C LEU A 13 1.25 -10.11 5.57
N ASN A 14 1.30 -11.34 6.10
CA ASN A 14 0.95 -11.58 7.48
C ASN A 14 1.82 -10.78 8.44
N LYS A 15 3.06 -10.50 8.10
CA LYS A 15 3.93 -9.67 8.94
C LYS A 15 3.43 -8.23 9.00
N PHE A 16 2.86 -7.72 7.92
CA PHE A 16 2.24 -6.40 7.94
C PHE A 16 1.00 -6.41 8.84
N LEU A 17 0.21 -7.47 8.77
CA LEU A 17 -0.97 -7.61 9.64
C LEU A 17 -0.57 -7.65 11.10
N GLU A 18 0.50 -8.36 11.43
CA GLU A 18 0.98 -8.47 12.81
C GLU A 18 1.41 -7.12 13.39
N LYS A 19 1.94 -6.24 12.57
CA LYS A 19 2.36 -4.91 13.07
C LYS A 19 1.19 -3.94 13.18
N GLY A 20 0.00 -4.30 12.70
CA GLY A 20 -1.19 -3.47 12.81
C GLY A 20 -1.68 -2.85 11.51
N VAL A 21 -1.16 -3.26 10.38
CA VAL A 21 -1.72 -2.88 9.08
C VAL A 21 -2.98 -3.73 8.85
N ILE A 22 -4.04 -3.11 8.38
CA ILE A 22 -5.34 -3.79 8.20
C ILE A 22 -5.54 -4.07 6.71
N ILE A 23 -5.59 -5.34 6.34
CA ILE A 23 -5.76 -5.77 4.96
C ILE A 23 -6.88 -6.81 4.92
N PRO A 24 -8.16 -6.37 4.74
CA PRO A 24 -9.29 -7.30 4.79
C PRO A 24 -9.28 -8.39 3.72
N GLU A 25 -8.77 -8.07 2.54
CA GLU A 25 -8.68 -9.04 1.46
C GLU A 25 -7.25 -9.09 0.93
N PRO A 26 -6.35 -9.77 1.64
CA PRO A 26 -4.92 -9.78 1.27
C PRO A 26 -4.66 -10.25 -0.16
N GLN A 27 -5.47 -11.17 -0.66
CA GLN A 27 -5.28 -11.71 -2.01
C GLN A 27 -5.50 -10.66 -3.10
N SER A 28 -6.19 -9.56 -2.80
CA SER A 28 -6.46 -8.50 -3.77
C SER A 28 -5.48 -7.34 -3.69
N VAL A 29 -4.65 -7.30 -2.64
CA VAL A 29 -3.71 -6.21 -2.40
C VAL A 29 -2.33 -6.62 -2.88
N LYS A 30 -1.66 -5.71 -3.61
CA LYS A 30 -0.33 -5.97 -4.15
C LYS A 30 0.67 -4.99 -3.55
N ILE A 31 1.59 -5.50 -2.78
CA ILE A 31 2.68 -4.72 -2.19
C ILE A 31 3.98 -5.25 -2.78
N GLU A 32 4.72 -4.39 -3.48
CA GLU A 32 5.97 -4.81 -4.11
C GLU A 32 6.93 -5.36 -3.05
N ARG A 33 7.65 -6.42 -3.41
CA ARG A 33 8.50 -7.13 -2.44
C ARG A 33 9.61 -6.24 -1.86
N SER A 34 10.03 -5.21 -2.58
CA SER A 34 11.04 -4.26 -2.10
C SER A 34 10.55 -3.38 -0.95
N ILE A 35 9.24 -3.32 -0.73
CA ILE A 35 8.66 -2.50 0.35
C ILE A 35 8.72 -3.30 1.65
N ASN A 36 9.42 -2.73 2.63
CA ASN A 36 9.65 -3.39 3.91
C ASN A 36 8.64 -2.93 4.97
N LEU A 37 8.60 -3.67 6.07
CA LEU A 37 7.65 -3.40 7.15
C LEU A 37 7.60 -1.95 7.61
N PRO A 38 8.75 -1.25 7.82
CA PRO A 38 8.68 0.14 8.27
C PRO A 38 8.05 1.11 7.29
N GLN A 39 7.93 0.72 6.03
CA GLN A 39 7.42 1.61 4.99
C GLN A 39 5.90 1.73 5.00
N ILE A 40 5.20 0.87 5.72
CA ILE A 40 3.75 0.99 5.88
C ILE A 40 3.43 1.08 7.37
N GLY A 41 2.88 2.21 7.79
CA GLY A 41 2.65 2.49 9.20
C GLY A 41 1.48 1.68 9.79
N LYS A 42 1.56 1.42 11.08
CA LYS A 42 0.49 0.71 11.79
C LYS A 42 -0.82 1.48 11.71
N GLY A 43 -1.93 0.76 11.75
CA GLY A 43 -3.25 1.37 11.67
C GLY A 43 -3.68 1.77 10.28
N THR A 44 -2.80 1.59 9.29
CA THR A 44 -3.15 1.86 7.90
C THR A 44 -4.08 0.78 7.39
N PHE A 45 -5.13 1.20 6.72
CA PHE A 45 -6.15 0.31 6.17
C PHE A 45 -5.98 0.23 4.65
N LEU A 46 -5.65 -0.96 4.15
CA LEU A 46 -5.50 -1.18 2.71
C LEU A 46 -6.73 -1.93 2.20
N HIS A 47 -7.64 -1.18 1.59
CA HIS A 47 -8.86 -1.74 1.01
C HIS A 47 -8.54 -2.63 -0.20
N PRO A 48 -9.50 -3.46 -0.66
CA PRO A 48 -9.28 -4.33 -1.81
C PRO A 48 -8.75 -3.60 -3.04
N PHE A 49 -7.89 -4.28 -3.78
CA PHE A 49 -7.27 -3.80 -5.02
C PHE A 49 -6.31 -2.62 -4.85
N SER A 50 -5.83 -2.38 -3.64
CA SER A 50 -4.73 -1.43 -3.43
C SER A 50 -3.44 -2.01 -3.98
N ARG A 51 -2.63 -1.15 -4.60
CA ARG A 51 -1.35 -1.54 -5.18
C ARG A 51 -0.29 -0.54 -4.74
N ILE A 52 0.78 -1.03 -4.14
CA ILE A 52 1.88 -0.20 -3.67
C ILE A 52 3.16 -0.69 -4.29
N GLU A 53 3.77 0.13 -5.13
CA GLU A 53 4.96 -0.23 -5.89
C GLU A 53 6.03 0.85 -5.79
N GLY A 54 7.28 0.47 -6.06
CA GLY A 54 8.42 1.35 -5.95
C GLY A 54 9.10 1.24 -4.60
N GLU A 55 10.39 0.91 -4.59
CA GLU A 55 11.12 0.64 -3.35
C GLU A 55 11.16 1.81 -2.37
N GLN A 56 10.94 3.04 -2.86
CA GLN A 56 10.95 4.23 -2.03
C GLN A 56 9.56 4.66 -1.56
N SER A 57 8.52 3.94 -1.97
CA SER A 57 7.17 4.27 -1.56
C SER A 57 6.98 4.01 -0.07
N TYR A 58 6.19 4.88 0.57
CA TYR A 58 5.82 4.67 1.96
C TYR A 58 4.40 5.17 2.22
N ILE A 59 3.79 4.60 3.24
CA ILE A 59 2.49 5.05 3.73
C ILE A 59 2.65 5.21 5.24
N ASP A 60 2.45 6.42 5.73
CA ASP A 60 2.58 6.69 7.16
C ASP A 60 1.42 6.06 7.94
N GLU A 61 1.44 6.24 9.25
CA GLU A 61 0.46 5.59 10.13
C GLU A 61 -0.97 6.08 9.90
N SER A 62 -1.94 5.21 10.17
CA SER A 62 -3.36 5.56 10.23
C SER A 62 -3.92 6.14 8.93
N CYS A 63 -3.38 5.71 7.81
CA CYS A 63 -3.92 6.09 6.50
C CYS A 63 -5.03 5.12 6.10
N GLU A 64 -5.91 5.58 5.23
CA GLU A 64 -6.96 4.72 4.67
C GLU A 64 -6.86 4.78 3.15
N ILE A 65 -6.59 3.64 2.51
CA ILE A 65 -6.25 3.58 1.10
C ILE A 65 -7.28 2.74 0.34
N GLY A 66 -7.93 3.35 -0.65
CA GLY A 66 -8.80 2.61 -1.56
C GLY A 66 -10.25 2.47 -1.09
N ILE A 67 -10.79 3.46 -0.38
CA ILE A 67 -12.12 3.37 0.23
C ILE A 67 -13.22 3.09 -0.81
N ALA A 68 -13.26 3.86 -1.88
CA ALA A 68 -14.33 3.75 -2.88
C ALA A 68 -13.80 3.33 -4.26
N GLY A 69 -12.53 3.00 -4.38
CA GLY A 69 -11.97 2.56 -5.65
C GLY A 69 -10.51 2.20 -5.51
N ALA A 70 -10.00 1.46 -6.48
CA ALA A 70 -8.62 0.99 -6.47
C ALA A 70 -7.63 2.16 -6.43
N VAL A 71 -6.61 2.05 -5.58
CA VAL A 71 -5.55 3.07 -5.49
C VAL A 71 -4.22 2.43 -5.84
N THR A 72 -3.47 3.10 -6.70
CA THR A 72 -2.11 2.71 -7.05
C THR A 72 -1.15 3.78 -6.52
N ILE A 73 -0.18 3.36 -5.71
CA ILE A 73 0.87 4.23 -5.19
C ILE A 73 2.17 3.74 -5.80
N LEU A 74 2.83 4.60 -6.57
CA LEU A 74 4.04 4.24 -7.31
C LEU A 74 5.13 5.28 -7.04
N ASN A 75 6.23 4.85 -6.42
CA ASN A 75 7.35 5.74 -6.05
C ASN A 75 6.85 7.00 -5.37
N SER A 76 5.99 6.86 -4.37
CA SER A 76 5.33 8.00 -3.74
C SER A 76 5.23 7.78 -2.24
N GLY A 77 5.08 8.88 -1.50
CA GLY A 77 4.89 8.84 -0.06
C GLY A 77 3.56 9.44 0.34
N VAL A 78 2.91 8.82 1.31
CA VAL A 78 1.60 9.26 1.81
C VAL A 78 1.74 9.62 3.28
N GLY A 79 1.38 10.85 3.60
CA GLY A 79 1.51 11.37 4.96
C GLY A 79 0.49 10.79 5.93
N LYS A 80 0.81 10.86 7.21
CA LYS A 80 -0.01 10.30 8.28
C LYS A 80 -1.46 10.77 8.22
N GLY A 81 -2.38 9.83 8.39
CA GLY A 81 -3.80 10.13 8.46
C GLY A 81 -4.47 10.43 7.13
N SER A 82 -3.76 10.22 6.02
CA SER A 82 -4.33 10.50 4.70
C SER A 82 -5.39 9.48 4.32
N ARG A 83 -6.36 9.92 3.54
CA ARG A 83 -7.41 9.06 3.00
C ARG A 83 -7.43 9.20 1.49
N LEU A 84 -7.21 8.10 0.78
CA LEU A 84 -7.12 8.08 -0.67
C LEU A 84 -8.22 7.21 -1.27
N GLY A 85 -8.72 7.65 -2.43
CA GLY A 85 -9.73 6.87 -3.15
C GLY A 85 -11.12 6.97 -2.54
N THR A 86 -11.44 8.09 -1.90
CA THR A 86 -12.74 8.26 -1.25
C THR A 86 -13.90 8.41 -2.23
N LEU A 87 -13.61 8.84 -3.47
CA LEU A 87 -14.62 9.05 -4.50
C LEU A 87 -14.43 8.14 -5.72
N GLY A 88 -13.37 7.37 -5.77
CA GLY A 88 -13.10 6.48 -6.88
C GLY A 88 -11.63 6.15 -7.02
N PRO A 89 -11.24 5.48 -8.11
CA PRO A 89 -9.84 5.07 -8.32
C PRO A 89 -8.89 6.27 -8.37
N VAL A 90 -7.71 6.09 -7.80
CA VAL A 90 -6.67 7.12 -7.76
C VAL A 90 -5.32 6.48 -8.07
N THR A 91 -4.51 7.18 -8.87
CA THR A 91 -3.12 6.79 -9.08
C THR A 91 -2.23 7.94 -8.62
N ILE A 92 -1.30 7.64 -7.70
CA ILE A 92 -0.31 8.59 -7.23
C ILE A 92 1.04 8.10 -7.69
N LYS A 93 1.76 8.96 -8.40
CA LYS A 93 3.05 8.60 -8.98
C LYS A 93 4.06 9.70 -8.74
N ASP A 94 5.26 9.30 -8.27
CA ASP A 94 6.39 10.20 -8.08
C ASP A 94 6.06 11.43 -7.21
N THR A 95 5.22 11.23 -6.19
CA THR A 95 4.77 12.30 -5.29
C THR A 95 5.04 11.91 -3.84
N PHE A 96 5.69 12.80 -3.09
CA PHE A 96 5.97 12.58 -1.67
C PHE A 96 5.36 13.71 -0.85
N THR A 97 4.59 13.35 0.16
CA THR A 97 3.91 14.32 1.01
C THR A 97 4.39 14.25 2.44
#